data_8ef83f592661ef537dc5040388fd1c76
#
_entry.id   8ef83f592661ef537dc5040388fd1c76
#
_cell.length_a   1.000
_cell.length_b   1.000
_cell.length_c   1.000
_cell.angle_alpha   90.00
_cell.angle_beta   90.00
_cell.angle_gamma   90.00
#
_symmetry.space_group_name_H-M   'P 1'
#
loop_
_entity.id
_entity.type
_entity.pdbx_description
1 polymer ?
#
loop_
_entity_poly.entity_id
_entity_poly.type
_entity_poly.pdbx_seq_one_letter_code
_entity_poly.pdbx_strand_id
1 'polypeptide(L)'
;MMRKADVSFEELYNCYKVRFERFAISYIQDRSVAEDIVTDSFVYWWEHRDRVGSKDENPAAYILATIRHKCLNHLRALQVRLRSHNEIRESQSRIVQENIRSLELCDPVHLFAGEVEALVRQSLEELPELTRYIFIDQRLKGKSYRDIAVEY
;
A
#
# COMPACT_ATOMS: atom_id res chain seq x y z
N MET A 1 21.19 -11.57 23.46
CA MET A 1 20.55 -10.31 23.11
C MET A 1 20.53 -10.16 21.59
N MET A 2 19.39 -10.37 20.95
CA MET A 2 19.29 -10.21 19.52
C MET A 2 19.48 -8.74 19.13
N ARG A 3 20.47 -8.48 18.33
CA ARG A 3 20.65 -7.17 17.71
C ARG A 3 19.47 -6.93 16.76
N LYS A 4 18.93 -5.73 16.74
CA LYS A 4 17.85 -5.35 15.81
C LYS A 4 18.20 -5.63 14.34
N ALA A 5 19.48 -5.76 14.02
CA ALA A 5 20.01 -6.10 12.70
C ALA A 5 19.82 -7.58 12.32
N ASP A 6 19.43 -8.41 13.25
CA ASP A 6 19.34 -9.85 13.06
C ASP A 6 17.93 -10.35 12.74
N VAL A 7 17.00 -9.43 12.45
CA VAL A 7 15.66 -9.81 11.99
C VAL A 7 15.81 -10.39 10.58
N SER A 8 15.43 -11.65 10.42
CA SER A 8 15.58 -12.32 9.15
C SER A 8 14.59 -11.75 8.13
N PHE A 9 15.01 -11.75 6.86
CA PHE A 9 14.14 -11.39 5.75
C PHE A 9 12.86 -12.20 5.79
N GLU A 10 12.94 -13.49 6.04
CA GLU A 10 11.82 -14.41 6.06
C GLU A 10 10.79 -14.03 7.13
N GLU A 11 11.25 -13.68 8.32
CA GLU A 11 10.36 -13.27 9.40
C GLU A 11 9.61 -11.98 9.07
N LEU A 12 10.32 -10.96 8.57
CA LEU A 12 9.70 -9.71 8.15
C LEU A 12 8.73 -9.91 7.00
N TYR A 13 9.15 -10.67 6.00
CA TYR A 13 8.34 -10.96 4.82
C TYR A 13 7.04 -11.67 5.22
N ASN A 14 7.13 -12.70 6.03
CA ASN A 14 5.96 -13.45 6.47
C ASN A 14 5.01 -12.61 7.36
N CYS A 15 5.56 -11.74 8.19
CA CYS A 15 4.75 -10.89 9.06
C CYS A 15 4.01 -9.78 8.32
N TYR A 16 4.64 -9.17 7.32
CA TYR A 16 4.14 -7.92 6.73
C TYR A 16 3.72 -8.00 5.26
N LYS A 17 4.07 -9.06 4.56
CA LYS A 17 3.77 -9.20 3.13
C LYS A 17 2.31 -8.90 2.79
N VAL A 18 1.39 -9.57 3.46
CA VAL A 18 -0.04 -9.45 3.18
C VAL A 18 -0.53 -8.04 3.50
N ARG A 19 -0.10 -7.49 4.63
CA ARG A 19 -0.49 -6.13 5.06
C ARG A 19 0.03 -5.08 4.07
N PHE A 20 1.26 -5.24 3.62
CA PHE A 20 1.88 -4.28 2.69
C PHE A 20 1.31 -4.43 1.29
N GLU A 21 0.98 -5.63 0.85
CA GLU A 21 0.26 -5.84 -0.41
C GLU A 21 -1.11 -5.17 -0.38
N ARG A 22 -1.85 -5.31 0.71
CA ARG A 22 -3.13 -4.62 0.87
C ARG A 22 -2.99 -3.11 0.82
N PHE A 23 -1.96 -2.59 1.46
CA PHE A 23 -1.65 -1.17 1.40
C PHE A 23 -1.41 -0.71 -0.05
N ALA A 24 -0.55 -1.41 -0.78
CA ALA A 24 -0.22 -1.08 -2.16
C ALA A 24 -1.44 -1.20 -3.07
N ILE A 25 -2.23 -2.27 -2.93
CA ILE A 25 -3.44 -2.51 -3.72
C ILE A 25 -4.47 -1.41 -3.50
N SER A 26 -4.54 -0.85 -2.29
CA SER A 26 -5.49 0.23 -1.99
C SER A 26 -5.22 1.50 -2.81
N TYR A 27 -4.01 1.70 -3.30
CA TYR A 27 -3.62 2.85 -4.11
C TYR A 27 -3.40 2.51 -5.58
N ILE A 28 -2.94 1.31 -5.86
CA ILE A 28 -2.62 0.85 -7.22
C ILE A 28 -3.64 -0.22 -7.60
N GLN A 29 -4.44 0.07 -8.63
CA GLN A 29 -5.52 -0.81 -9.06
C GLN A 29 -5.03 -2.10 -9.72
N ASP A 30 -3.79 -2.15 -10.15
CA ASP A 30 -3.17 -3.33 -10.76
C ASP A 30 -2.50 -4.16 -9.67
N ARG A 31 -3.10 -5.29 -9.35
CA ARG A 31 -2.63 -6.19 -8.30
C ARG A 31 -1.22 -6.71 -8.57
N SER A 32 -0.92 -7.06 -9.80
CA SER A 32 0.40 -7.56 -10.20
C SER A 32 1.49 -6.52 -9.95
N VAL A 33 1.23 -5.27 -10.33
CA VAL A 33 2.15 -4.16 -10.08
C VAL A 33 2.33 -3.92 -8.58
N ALA A 34 1.24 -3.96 -7.82
CA ALA A 34 1.29 -3.78 -6.37
C ALA A 34 2.13 -4.86 -5.69
N GLU A 35 1.94 -6.11 -6.08
CA GLU A 35 2.72 -7.24 -5.54
C GLU A 35 4.20 -7.10 -5.88
N ASP A 36 4.52 -6.70 -7.11
CA ASP A 36 5.90 -6.47 -7.54
C ASP A 36 6.56 -5.34 -6.74
N ILE A 37 5.84 -4.25 -6.51
CA ILE A 37 6.34 -3.14 -5.70
C ILE A 37 6.70 -3.61 -4.29
N VAL A 38 5.83 -4.40 -3.69
CA VAL A 38 6.05 -4.91 -2.33
C VAL A 38 7.26 -5.84 -2.30
N THR A 39 7.33 -6.80 -3.21
CA THR A 39 8.46 -7.72 -3.29
C THR A 39 9.78 -6.99 -3.51
N ASP A 40 9.82 -6.07 -4.46
CA ASP A 40 11.02 -5.28 -4.75
C ASP A 40 11.45 -4.45 -3.54
N SER A 41 10.51 -3.95 -2.76
CA SER A 41 10.80 -3.14 -1.58
C SER A 41 11.42 -3.97 -0.46
N PHE A 42 10.96 -5.20 -0.25
CA PHE A 42 11.58 -6.13 0.69
C PHE A 42 13.00 -6.51 0.25
N VAL A 43 13.18 -6.81 -1.03
CA VAL A 43 14.49 -7.17 -1.58
C VAL A 43 15.46 -5.99 -1.48
N TYR A 44 15.00 -4.79 -1.80
CA TYR A 44 15.80 -3.57 -1.68
C TYR A 44 16.29 -3.36 -0.23
N TRP A 45 15.39 -3.50 0.74
CA TRP A 45 15.77 -3.40 2.15
C TRP A 45 16.83 -4.44 2.51
N TRP A 46 16.64 -5.69 2.10
CA TRP A 46 17.58 -6.77 2.39
C TRP A 46 18.96 -6.51 1.83
N GLU A 47 19.03 -6.05 0.60
CA GLU A 47 20.31 -5.75 -0.07
C GLU A 47 21.03 -4.55 0.55
N HIS A 48 20.30 -3.60 1.09
CA HIS A 48 20.84 -2.35 1.62
C HIS A 48 20.79 -2.26 3.15
N ARG A 49 20.47 -3.36 3.83
CA ARG A 49 20.29 -3.36 5.28
C ARG A 49 21.49 -2.86 6.07
N ASP A 50 22.70 -3.10 5.57
CA ASP A 50 23.94 -2.68 6.24
C ASP A 50 24.12 -1.16 6.22
N ARG A 51 23.60 -0.51 5.21
CA ARG A 51 23.67 0.96 5.07
C ARG A 51 22.56 1.68 5.84
N VAL A 52 21.41 1.06 5.90
CA VAL A 52 20.17 1.64 6.43
C VAL A 52 19.97 1.26 7.89
N GLY A 53 20.44 0.08 8.29
CA GLY A 53 20.06 -0.57 9.52
C GLY A 53 20.58 0.07 10.83
N SER A 54 21.54 1.00 10.77
CA SER A 54 22.10 1.54 12.00
C SER A 54 21.31 2.70 12.61
N LYS A 55 20.41 3.31 11.84
CA LYS A 55 19.64 4.48 12.28
C LYS A 55 18.15 4.25 12.35
N ASP A 56 17.65 3.26 11.64
CA ASP A 56 16.22 2.96 11.63
C ASP A 56 15.92 1.81 12.56
N GLU A 57 15.25 2.16 13.61
CA GLU A 57 14.84 1.24 14.63
C GLU A 57 13.75 0.29 14.18
N ASN A 58 13.10 0.57 13.04
CA ASN A 58 11.99 -0.24 12.54
C ASN A 58 12.14 -0.56 11.04
N PRO A 59 12.65 -1.75 10.71
CA PRO A 59 12.78 -2.17 9.32
C PRO A 59 11.45 -2.19 8.55
N ALA A 60 10.36 -2.56 9.21
CA ALA A 60 9.03 -2.57 8.59
C ALA A 60 8.59 -1.18 8.14
N ALA A 61 8.84 -0.16 8.96
CA ALA A 61 8.55 1.23 8.60
C ALA A 61 9.36 1.69 7.40
N TYR A 62 10.63 1.30 7.35
CA TYR A 62 11.49 1.60 6.20
C TYR A 62 10.97 0.96 4.91
N ILE A 63 10.60 -0.32 4.98
CA ILE A 63 10.06 -1.05 3.83
C ILE A 63 8.76 -0.39 3.36
N LEU A 64 7.88 -0.03 4.28
CA LEU A 64 6.64 0.64 3.95
C LEU A 64 6.87 2.02 3.32
N ALA A 65 7.87 2.77 3.80
CA ALA A 65 8.26 4.05 3.19
C ALA A 65 8.74 3.84 1.74
N THR A 66 9.50 2.78 1.48
CA THR A 66 9.94 2.42 0.13
C THR A 66 8.75 2.06 -0.76
N ILE A 67 7.81 1.29 -0.25
CA ILE A 67 6.57 0.92 -0.96
C ILE A 67 5.78 2.20 -1.30
N ARG A 68 5.60 3.08 -0.33
CA ARG A 68 4.93 4.37 -0.54
C ARG A 68 5.57 5.16 -1.66
N HIS A 69 6.89 5.28 -1.64
CA HIS A 69 7.64 6.01 -2.66
C HIS A 69 7.46 5.40 -4.05
N LYS A 70 7.55 4.08 -4.16
CA LYS A 70 7.35 3.37 -5.43
C LYS A 70 5.92 3.48 -5.94
N CYS A 71 4.95 3.42 -5.05
CA CYS A 71 3.54 3.63 -5.40
C CYS A 71 3.30 5.05 -5.91
N LEU A 72 3.87 6.06 -5.26
CA LEU A 72 3.78 7.45 -5.72
C LEU A 72 4.38 7.62 -7.11
N ASN A 73 5.55 7.05 -7.36
CA ASN A 73 6.20 7.13 -8.67
C ASN A 73 5.34 6.47 -9.75
N HIS A 74 4.76 5.32 -9.45
CA HIS A 74 3.86 4.62 -10.38
C HIS A 74 2.62 5.46 -10.69
N LEU A 75 1.99 6.02 -9.67
CA LEU A 75 0.78 6.83 -9.83
C LEU A 75 1.06 8.11 -10.61
N ARG A 76 2.20 8.76 -10.36
CA ARG A 76 2.60 9.97 -11.11
C ARG A 76 2.86 9.66 -12.57
N ALA A 77 3.52 8.54 -12.87
CA ALA A 77 3.72 8.08 -14.24
C ALA A 77 2.39 7.76 -14.94
N LEU A 78 1.46 7.14 -14.22
CA LEU A 78 0.12 6.87 -14.74
C LEU A 78 -0.64 8.17 -15.02
N GLN A 79 -0.54 9.15 -14.14
CA GLN A 79 -1.17 10.46 -14.32
C GLN A 79 -0.68 11.15 -15.59
N VAL A 80 0.62 11.10 -15.86
CA VAL A 80 1.21 11.66 -17.09
C VAL A 80 0.66 10.95 -18.33
N ARG A 81 0.58 9.62 -18.29
CA ARG A 81 0.01 8.84 -19.40
C ARG A 81 -1.45 9.17 -19.66
N LEU A 82 -2.25 9.32 -18.61
CA LEU A 82 -3.67 9.66 -18.72
C LEU A 82 -3.89 11.06 -19.31
N ARG A 83 -2.99 12.00 -19.02
CA ARG A 83 -3.04 13.36 -19.58
C ARG A 83 -2.68 13.41 -21.06
N SER A 84 -1.77 12.55 -21.51
CA SER A 84 -1.34 12.53 -22.91
C SER A 84 -2.35 11.83 -23.84
N HIS A 85 -3.21 10.99 -23.29
CA HIS A 85 -4.32 10.35 -24.04
C HIS A 85 -5.59 11.15 -23.78
N ASN A 86 -5.91 12.05 -24.69
CA ASN A 86 -7.02 12.99 -24.62
C ASN A 86 -8.41 12.35 -24.57
N GLU A 87 -8.51 11.05 -24.36
CA GLU A 87 -9.77 10.34 -24.38
C GLU A 87 -10.21 9.93 -22.98
N ILE A 88 -11.29 10.57 -22.52
CA ILE A 88 -12.34 9.94 -21.70
C ILE A 88 -11.85 9.36 -20.37
N ARG A 89 -11.05 10.08 -19.58
CA ARG A 89 -10.71 9.49 -18.30
C ARG A 89 -10.51 10.52 -17.19
N GLU A 90 -11.36 11.56 -17.25
CA GLU A 90 -11.40 12.52 -16.17
C GLU A 90 -11.67 11.86 -14.82
N SER A 91 -12.56 10.85 -14.79
CA SER A 91 -12.86 10.10 -13.57
C SER A 91 -11.65 9.30 -13.10
N GLN A 92 -10.94 8.62 -14.00
CA GLN A 92 -9.72 7.89 -13.63
C GLN A 92 -8.61 8.82 -13.21
N SER A 93 -8.45 9.96 -13.89
CA SER A 93 -7.46 10.97 -13.54
C SER A 93 -7.73 11.56 -12.15
N ARG A 94 -9.00 11.77 -11.79
CA ARG A 94 -9.37 12.24 -10.45
C ARG A 94 -9.05 11.21 -9.37
N ILE A 95 -9.33 9.93 -9.62
CA ILE A 95 -9.03 8.85 -8.68
C ILE A 95 -7.52 8.78 -8.45
N VAL A 96 -6.73 8.82 -9.52
CA VAL A 96 -5.26 8.80 -9.42
C VAL A 96 -4.77 10.00 -8.64
N GLN A 97 -5.29 11.18 -8.92
CA GLN A 97 -4.92 12.42 -8.23
C GLN A 97 -5.25 12.35 -6.73
N GLU A 98 -6.41 11.85 -6.37
CA GLU A 98 -6.80 11.65 -4.97
C GLU A 98 -5.91 10.64 -4.27
N ASN A 99 -5.56 9.54 -4.95
CA ASN A 99 -4.67 8.53 -4.41
C ASN A 99 -3.27 9.11 -4.18
N ILE A 100 -2.76 9.92 -5.11
CA ILE A 100 -1.48 10.62 -4.93
C ILE A 100 -1.53 11.51 -3.69
N ARG A 101 -2.56 12.32 -3.55
CA ARG A 101 -2.72 13.23 -2.42
C ARG A 101 -2.80 12.47 -1.10
N SER A 102 -3.62 11.44 -1.05
CA SER A 102 -3.77 10.61 0.15
C SER A 102 -2.44 9.97 0.54
N LEU A 103 -1.72 9.45 -0.44
CA LEU A 103 -0.45 8.78 -0.20
C LEU A 103 0.66 9.76 0.19
N GLU A 104 0.66 10.97 -0.34
CA GLU A 104 1.59 12.03 0.08
C GLU A 104 1.41 12.42 1.53
N LEU A 105 0.18 12.39 2.03
CA LEU A 105 -0.15 12.69 3.42
C LEU A 105 0.09 11.51 4.37
N CYS A 106 0.31 10.32 3.81
CA CYS A 106 0.55 9.12 4.61
C CYS A 106 1.94 9.14 5.21
N ASP A 107 2.03 8.98 6.54
CA ASP A 107 3.30 8.82 7.24
C ASP A 107 3.45 7.36 7.65
N PRO A 108 4.41 6.61 7.07
CA PRO A 108 4.59 5.19 7.39
C PRO A 108 4.87 4.93 8.87
N VAL A 109 5.53 5.84 9.55
CA VAL A 109 5.81 5.70 10.98
C VAL A 109 4.51 5.67 11.79
N HIS A 110 3.56 6.52 11.44
CA HIS A 110 2.26 6.59 12.11
C HIS A 110 1.39 5.36 11.87
N LEU A 111 1.59 4.66 10.75
CA LEU A 111 0.84 3.43 10.47
C LEU A 111 1.17 2.28 11.42
N PHE A 112 2.30 2.35 12.11
CA PHE A 112 2.67 1.38 13.14
C PHE A 112 2.22 1.81 14.54
N ALA A 113 1.66 3.00 14.68
CA ALA A 113 1.00 3.40 15.92
C ALA A 113 -0.34 2.67 16.00
N GLY A 114 -0.54 1.87 17.04
CA GLY A 114 -1.75 1.05 17.21
C GLY A 114 -3.06 1.83 17.16
N GLU A 115 -3.01 3.14 17.40
CA GLU A 115 -4.16 4.02 17.36
C GLU A 115 -4.81 4.11 15.98
N VAL A 116 -4.00 4.20 14.90
CA VAL A 116 -4.53 4.28 13.53
C VAL A 116 -5.20 2.97 13.14
N GLU A 117 -4.59 1.85 13.47
CA GLU A 117 -5.15 0.53 13.19
C GLU A 117 -6.50 0.34 13.91
N ALA A 118 -6.57 0.77 15.17
CA ALA A 118 -7.81 0.71 15.95
C ALA A 118 -8.91 1.59 15.35
N LEU A 119 -8.58 2.79 14.91
CA LEU A 119 -9.53 3.71 14.27
C LEU A 119 -10.09 3.13 12.96
N VAL A 120 -9.24 2.57 12.12
CA VAL A 120 -9.66 1.95 10.85
C VAL A 120 -10.59 0.78 11.12
N ARG A 121 -10.24 -0.08 12.07
CA ARG A 121 -11.07 -1.22 12.46
C ARG A 121 -12.43 -0.77 12.96
N GLN A 122 -12.46 0.21 13.85
CA GLN A 122 -13.69 0.77 14.40
C GLN A 122 -14.56 1.38 13.30
N SER A 123 -13.97 2.15 12.40
CA SER A 123 -14.70 2.79 11.29
C SER A 123 -15.32 1.75 10.36
N LEU A 124 -14.61 0.65 10.09
CA LEU A 124 -15.14 -0.44 9.25
C LEU A 124 -16.28 -1.17 9.94
N GLU A 125 -16.21 -1.36 11.26
CA GLU A 125 -17.26 -2.02 12.04
C GLU A 125 -18.56 -1.20 12.06
N GLU A 126 -18.46 0.11 11.98
CA GLU A 126 -19.63 1.01 11.94
C GLU A 126 -20.36 1.00 10.59
N LEU A 127 -19.73 0.49 9.53
CA LEU A 127 -20.34 0.41 8.22
C LEU A 127 -21.36 -0.73 8.14
N PRO A 128 -22.45 -0.58 7.36
CA PRO A 128 -23.31 -1.71 7.03
C PRO A 128 -22.49 -2.85 6.42
N GLU A 129 -22.90 -4.07 6.71
CA GLU A 129 -22.15 -5.28 6.33
C GLU A 129 -21.82 -5.32 4.83
N LEU A 130 -22.81 -5.05 3.99
CA LEU A 130 -22.61 -5.03 2.53
C LEU A 130 -21.62 -3.94 2.11
N THR A 131 -21.76 -2.74 2.66
CA THR A 131 -20.85 -1.62 2.38
C THR A 131 -19.42 -1.95 2.79
N ARG A 132 -19.26 -2.57 3.96
CA ARG A 132 -17.96 -2.99 4.46
C ARG A 132 -17.31 -4.01 3.53
N TYR A 133 -18.05 -5.02 3.07
CA TYR A 133 -17.53 -6.04 2.15
C TYR A 133 -17.16 -5.44 0.79
N ILE A 134 -17.97 -4.55 0.26
CA ILE A 134 -17.68 -3.86 -1.00
C ILE A 134 -16.41 -3.02 -0.87
N PHE A 135 -16.27 -2.27 0.21
CA PHE A 135 -15.09 -1.46 0.47
C PHE A 135 -13.83 -2.32 0.55
N ILE A 136 -13.87 -3.41 1.32
CA ILE A 136 -12.75 -4.32 1.49
C ILE A 136 -12.37 -4.95 0.14
N ASP A 137 -13.36 -5.42 -0.62
CA ASP A 137 -13.10 -6.07 -1.90
C ASP A 137 -12.50 -5.09 -2.92
N GLN A 138 -13.03 -3.89 -3.00
CA GLN A 138 -12.56 -2.89 -3.96
C GLN A 138 -11.21 -2.30 -3.55
N ARG A 139 -11.04 -1.91 -2.29
CA ARG A 139 -9.84 -1.19 -1.82
C ARG A 139 -8.71 -2.12 -1.42
N LEU A 140 -9.01 -3.19 -0.72
CA LEU A 140 -7.98 -4.04 -0.10
C LEU A 140 -7.67 -5.29 -0.91
N LYS A 141 -8.64 -5.81 -1.65
CA LYS A 141 -8.43 -6.97 -2.52
C LYS A 141 -8.25 -6.60 -3.99
N GLY A 142 -8.44 -5.33 -4.33
CA GLY A 142 -8.23 -4.85 -5.70
C GLY A 142 -9.26 -5.34 -6.71
N LYS A 143 -10.41 -5.82 -6.26
CA LYS A 143 -11.47 -6.25 -7.17
C LYS A 143 -12.09 -5.07 -7.90
N SER A 144 -12.43 -5.25 -9.18
CA SER A 144 -13.15 -4.25 -9.93
C SER A 144 -14.60 -4.15 -9.45
N TYR A 145 -15.24 -3.01 -9.69
CA TYR A 145 -16.66 -2.85 -9.38
C TYR A 145 -17.54 -3.86 -10.15
N ARG A 146 -17.13 -4.23 -11.36
CA ARG A 146 -17.82 -5.25 -12.15
C ARG A 146 -17.79 -6.61 -11.46
N ASP A 147 -16.62 -7.03 -10.98
CA ASP A 147 -16.46 -8.30 -10.29
C ASP A 147 -17.25 -8.32 -8.97
N ILE A 148 -17.25 -7.20 -8.25
CA ILE A 148 -18.03 -7.05 -7.01
C ILE A 148 -19.52 -7.14 -7.31
N ALA A 149 -20.01 -6.52 -8.38
CA ALA A 149 -21.41 -6.53 -8.77
C ALA A 149 -21.91 -7.95 -9.11
N VAL A 150 -21.04 -8.79 -9.65
CA VAL A 150 -21.38 -10.20 -9.94
C VAL A 150 -21.48 -11.02 -8.64
N GLU A 151 -20.64 -10.71 -7.64
CA GLU A 151 -20.57 -11.45 -6.37
C GLU A 151 -21.70 -11.08 -5.41
N TYR A 152 -22.19 -9.84 -5.46
CA TYR A 152 -23.25 -9.31 -4.61
C TYR A 152 -24.44 -8.83 -5.47
#